data_8b4d09fd748fdaaccd4f9c41c55c1c60
#
_entry.id   8b4d09fd748fdaaccd4f9c41c55c1c60
#
_cell.length_a   1.000
_cell.length_b   1.000
_cell.length_c   1.000
_cell.angle_alpha   90.00
_cell.angle_beta   90.00
_cell.angle_gamma   90.00
#
_symmetry.space_group_name_H-M   'P 1'
#
loop_
_entity.id
_entity.type
_entity.pdbx_description
1 polymer ?
#
loop_
_entity_poly.entity_id
_entity_poly.type
_entity_poly.pdbx_seq_one_letter_code
_entity_poly.pdbx_strand_id
1 'polypeptide(L)'
;MKKWGSRLLTLLGVILILAAIYMFMKPHIDNYFTQKDNEDKIEQYDKNNQKQHKEKKSESTPQIPKDPSKMAGYISVPDAEIKTPVYPGPATPEQLNRGVSFAEKDESMSDQNVAIAGHTFTDRDHYQFTNLPAAHKGSKVYLTIDGQKRTYKISKIYDVNPDDVKVLDEHKSDKQQLTLITCDKYNQQTGQWEKRKIFEAQAA
;
A
#
# COMPACT_ATOMS: atom_id res chain seq x y z
N MET A 1 -44.02 -13.48 -36.94
CA MET A 1 -43.10 -14.16 -36.01
C MET A 1 -41.61 -13.84 -36.27
N LYS A 2 -41.13 -13.67 -37.52
CA LYS A 2 -39.70 -13.39 -37.87
C LYS A 2 -39.16 -12.05 -37.30
N LYS A 3 -39.95 -10.99 -37.15
CA LYS A 3 -39.48 -9.67 -36.67
C LYS A 3 -39.20 -9.63 -35.15
N TRP A 4 -39.78 -10.51 -34.37
CA TRP A 4 -39.58 -10.54 -32.91
C TRP A 4 -38.27 -11.19 -32.54
N GLY A 5 -37.89 -12.29 -33.25
CA GLY A 5 -36.60 -12.95 -33.06
C GLY A 5 -35.42 -12.05 -33.41
N SER A 6 -35.52 -11.25 -34.48
CA SER A 6 -34.50 -10.27 -34.86
C SER A 6 -34.29 -9.20 -33.79
N ARG A 7 -35.37 -8.66 -33.21
CA ARG A 7 -35.28 -7.65 -32.14
C ARG A 7 -34.69 -8.23 -30.86
N LEU A 8 -35.03 -9.47 -30.52
CA LEU A 8 -34.45 -10.18 -29.37
C LEU A 8 -32.93 -10.41 -29.54
N LEU A 9 -32.50 -10.79 -30.72
CA LEU A 9 -31.09 -10.97 -31.08
C LEU A 9 -30.30 -9.67 -31.01
N THR A 10 -30.89 -8.56 -31.48
CA THR A 10 -30.28 -7.23 -31.40
C THR A 10 -30.15 -6.76 -29.96
N LEU A 11 -31.19 -6.96 -29.12
CA LEU A 11 -31.11 -6.67 -27.69
C LEU A 11 -30.04 -7.47 -26.98
N LEU A 12 -29.93 -8.77 -27.27
CA LEU A 12 -28.88 -9.62 -26.71
C LEU A 12 -27.50 -9.12 -27.11
N GLY A 13 -27.30 -8.76 -28.39
CA GLY A 13 -26.05 -8.19 -28.88
C GLY A 13 -25.66 -6.89 -28.16
N VAL A 14 -26.62 -5.99 -27.94
CA VAL A 14 -26.39 -4.74 -27.20
C VAL A 14 -26.02 -5.03 -25.75
N ILE A 15 -26.68 -5.96 -25.07
CA ILE A 15 -26.36 -6.34 -23.69
C ILE A 15 -24.94 -6.90 -23.60
N LEU A 16 -24.53 -7.76 -24.54
CA LEU A 16 -23.18 -8.33 -24.57
C LEU A 16 -22.11 -7.24 -24.78
N ILE A 17 -22.36 -6.26 -25.67
CA ILE A 17 -21.47 -5.12 -25.87
C ILE A 17 -21.35 -4.29 -24.61
N LEU A 18 -22.45 -3.97 -23.95
CA LEU A 18 -22.44 -3.20 -22.69
C LEU A 18 -21.71 -3.97 -21.58
N ALA A 19 -21.91 -5.29 -21.49
CA ALA A 19 -21.18 -6.13 -20.53
C ALA A 19 -19.68 -6.13 -20.80
N ALA A 20 -19.27 -6.21 -22.07
CA ALA A 20 -17.87 -6.16 -22.46
C ALA A 20 -17.24 -4.79 -22.11
N ILE A 21 -17.92 -3.69 -22.40
CA ILE A 21 -17.48 -2.33 -22.03
C ILE A 21 -17.36 -2.22 -20.50
N TYR A 22 -18.36 -2.69 -19.75
CA TYR A 22 -18.31 -2.69 -18.29
C TYR A 22 -17.12 -3.50 -17.75
N MET A 23 -16.87 -4.71 -18.27
CA MET A 23 -15.73 -5.53 -17.86
C MET A 23 -14.37 -4.84 -18.13
N PHE A 24 -14.28 -4.15 -19.28
CA PHE A 24 -13.06 -3.40 -19.62
C PHE A 24 -12.86 -2.17 -18.73
N MET A 25 -13.94 -1.47 -18.39
CA MET A 25 -13.89 -0.25 -17.57
C MET A 25 -13.78 -0.54 -16.07
N LYS A 26 -14.20 -1.72 -15.62
CA LYS A 26 -14.26 -2.08 -14.19
C LYS A 26 -12.95 -1.83 -13.44
N PRO A 27 -11.76 -2.28 -13.91
CA PRO A 27 -10.50 -2.04 -13.19
C PRO A 27 -10.18 -0.55 -13.06
N HIS A 28 -10.46 0.28 -14.05
CA HIS A 28 -10.25 1.72 -13.99
C HIS A 28 -11.19 2.39 -12.97
N ILE A 29 -12.44 1.93 -12.93
CA ILE A 29 -13.44 2.42 -11.97
C ILE A 29 -13.02 2.03 -10.53
N ASP A 30 -12.66 0.78 -10.31
CA ASP A 30 -12.23 0.28 -9.00
C ASP A 30 -10.98 1.03 -8.50
N ASN A 31 -10.00 1.27 -9.38
CA ASN A 31 -8.81 2.05 -9.06
C ASN A 31 -9.15 3.50 -8.68
N TYR A 32 -10.01 4.15 -9.44
CA TYR A 32 -10.44 5.52 -9.13
C TYR A 32 -11.10 5.61 -7.74
N PHE A 33 -12.00 4.69 -7.40
CA PHE A 33 -12.64 4.67 -6.09
C PHE A 33 -11.66 4.36 -4.96
N THR A 34 -10.72 3.46 -5.17
CA THR A 34 -9.68 3.14 -4.18
C THR A 34 -8.77 4.35 -3.91
N GLN A 35 -8.32 5.03 -4.95
CA GLN A 35 -7.50 6.24 -4.81
C GLN A 35 -8.25 7.35 -4.08
N LYS A 36 -9.51 7.59 -4.46
CA LYS A 36 -10.35 8.58 -3.80
C LYS A 36 -10.61 8.26 -2.32
N ASP A 37 -10.92 7.00 -1.99
CA ASP A 37 -11.08 6.56 -0.60
C ASP A 37 -9.79 6.77 0.22
N ASN A 38 -8.63 6.46 -0.37
CA ASN A 38 -7.34 6.73 0.26
C ASN A 38 -7.10 8.24 0.48
N GLU A 39 -7.40 9.08 -0.51
CA GLU A 39 -7.28 10.53 -0.39
C GLU A 39 -8.19 11.08 0.71
N ASP A 40 -9.44 10.66 0.75
CA ASP A 40 -10.42 11.08 1.78
C ASP A 40 -9.95 10.66 3.18
N LYS A 41 -9.44 9.44 3.35
CA LYS A 41 -8.87 8.96 4.63
C LYS A 41 -7.65 9.78 5.05
N ILE A 42 -6.75 10.07 4.13
CA ILE A 42 -5.53 10.85 4.39
C ILE A 42 -5.90 12.30 4.74
N GLU A 43 -6.84 12.91 4.03
CA GLU A 43 -7.31 14.26 4.33
C GLU A 43 -7.95 14.36 5.73
N GLN A 44 -8.77 13.38 6.10
CA GLN A 44 -9.35 13.30 7.44
C GLN A 44 -8.27 13.13 8.52
N TYR A 45 -7.28 12.28 8.26
CA TYR A 45 -6.14 12.08 9.14
C TYR A 45 -5.36 13.38 9.36
N ASP A 46 -5.01 14.08 8.29
CA ASP A 46 -4.27 15.34 8.35
C ASP A 46 -5.06 16.42 9.11
N LYS A 47 -6.38 16.56 8.86
CA LYS A 47 -7.25 17.50 9.58
C LYS A 47 -7.29 17.21 11.10
N ASN A 48 -7.33 15.94 11.48
CA ASN A 48 -7.39 15.54 12.88
C ASN A 48 -6.05 15.80 13.58
N ASN A 49 -4.93 15.49 12.92
CA ASN A 49 -3.60 15.75 13.49
C ASN A 49 -3.27 17.24 13.59
N GLN A 50 -3.66 18.07 12.62
CA GLN A 50 -3.47 19.52 12.70
C GLN A 50 -4.15 20.14 13.92
N LYS A 51 -5.29 19.60 14.38
CA LYS A 51 -5.97 20.04 15.59
C LYS A 51 -5.19 19.64 16.86
N GLN A 52 -4.64 18.44 16.88
CA GLN A 52 -3.88 17.92 18.05
C GLN A 52 -2.49 18.55 18.18
N HIS A 53 -1.80 18.81 17.07
CA HIS A 53 -0.45 19.41 17.08
C HIS A 53 -0.42 20.91 17.41
N LYS A 54 -1.55 21.64 17.30
CA LYS A 54 -1.63 23.01 17.81
C LYS A 54 -1.54 23.08 19.34
N GLU A 55 -1.80 21.97 20.03
CA GLU A 55 -1.79 21.88 21.49
C GLU A 55 -0.52 21.21 22.06
N LYS A 56 0.24 20.47 21.23
CA LYS A 56 1.46 19.77 21.64
C LYS A 56 2.64 20.15 20.76
N LYS A 57 3.46 21.09 21.20
CA LYS A 57 4.85 21.24 20.74
C LYS A 57 5.65 20.11 21.40
N SER A 58 5.86 18.97 20.71
CA SER A 58 6.60 17.85 21.26
C SER A 58 7.65 17.33 20.28
N GLU A 59 8.90 17.34 20.69
CA GLU A 59 10.03 16.63 20.08
C GLU A 59 9.97 15.10 20.35
N SER A 60 8.77 14.55 20.59
CA SER A 60 8.61 13.12 20.87
C SER A 60 8.60 12.29 19.58
N THR A 61 9.13 11.06 19.68
CA THR A 61 9.02 10.06 18.62
C THR A 61 7.55 9.86 18.23
N PRO A 62 7.20 9.84 16.91
CA PRO A 62 5.85 9.59 16.45
C PRO A 62 5.29 8.29 17.01
N GLN A 63 4.05 8.31 17.47
CA GLN A 63 3.43 7.15 18.11
C GLN A 63 2.53 6.40 17.12
N ILE A 64 2.72 5.09 17.06
CA ILE A 64 1.83 4.19 16.34
C ILE A 64 0.61 3.89 17.23
N PRO A 65 -0.63 4.06 16.77
CA PRO A 65 -1.81 3.76 17.56
C PRO A 65 -1.84 2.29 18.00
N LYS A 66 -2.22 2.04 19.25
CA LYS A 66 -2.42 0.67 19.78
C LYS A 66 -3.69 0.01 19.23
N ASP A 67 -4.66 0.80 18.81
CA ASP A 67 -5.90 0.31 18.21
C ASP A 67 -5.66 -0.03 16.72
N PRO A 68 -5.70 -1.30 16.33
CA PRO A 68 -5.40 -1.72 14.96
C PRO A 68 -6.43 -1.22 13.95
N SER A 69 -7.58 -0.73 14.39
CA SER A 69 -8.59 -0.15 13.50
C SER A 69 -8.29 1.29 13.10
N LYS A 70 -7.43 1.99 13.85
CA LYS A 70 -7.07 3.37 13.60
C LYS A 70 -5.90 3.48 12.63
N MET A 71 -6.03 4.35 11.66
CA MET A 71 -4.96 4.71 10.76
C MET A 71 -3.78 5.31 11.54
N ALA A 72 -2.59 4.73 11.39
CA ALA A 72 -1.36 5.21 12.02
C ALA A 72 -0.79 6.42 11.28
N GLY A 73 -1.00 6.45 9.96
CA GLY A 73 -0.49 7.47 9.09
C GLY A 73 -0.65 7.08 7.62
N TYR A 74 0.23 7.59 6.79
CA TYR A 74 0.25 7.25 5.37
C TYR A 74 1.66 7.24 4.80
N ILE A 75 1.84 6.47 3.72
CA ILE A 75 3.08 6.37 2.97
C ILE A 75 2.88 6.89 1.54
N SER A 76 3.91 7.55 1.00
CA SER A 76 3.93 7.97 -0.39
C SER A 76 5.26 7.63 -1.04
N VAL A 77 5.21 7.04 -2.23
CA VAL A 77 6.34 6.75 -3.11
C VAL A 77 6.03 7.35 -4.48
N PRO A 78 6.39 8.62 -4.73
CA PRO A 78 5.96 9.33 -5.94
C PRO A 78 6.36 8.65 -7.25
N ASP A 79 7.57 8.09 -7.32
CA ASP A 79 8.06 7.39 -8.53
C ASP A 79 7.28 6.10 -8.86
N ALA A 80 6.50 5.59 -7.90
CA ALA A 80 5.60 4.45 -8.06
C ALA A 80 4.11 4.87 -8.00
N GLU A 81 3.81 6.17 -7.97
CA GLU A 81 2.44 6.71 -7.85
C GLU A 81 1.68 6.15 -6.64
N ILE A 82 2.40 5.83 -5.56
CA ILE A 82 1.82 5.29 -4.33
C ILE A 82 1.54 6.42 -3.36
N LYS A 83 0.29 6.47 -2.87
CA LYS A 83 -0.12 7.23 -1.69
C LYS A 83 -1.24 6.44 -1.00
N THR A 84 -0.93 5.80 0.13
CA THR A 84 -1.85 4.85 0.78
C THR A 84 -1.80 4.95 2.30
N PRO A 85 -2.94 4.71 3.01
CA PRO A 85 -2.97 4.63 4.47
C PRO A 85 -2.05 3.53 5.02
N VAL A 86 -1.44 3.82 6.18
CA VAL A 86 -0.66 2.86 6.98
C VAL A 86 -1.42 2.55 8.26
N TYR A 87 -1.55 1.28 8.58
CA TYR A 87 -2.19 0.78 9.79
C TYR A 87 -1.19 0.13 10.73
N PRO A 88 -1.50 0.05 12.05
CA PRO A 88 -0.68 -0.69 13.00
C PRO A 88 -0.53 -2.16 12.61
N GLY A 89 0.59 -2.78 13.00
CA GLY A 89 0.84 -4.19 12.80
C GLY A 89 0.06 -5.10 13.76
N PRO A 90 0.18 -6.43 13.58
CA PRO A 90 0.96 -7.08 12.53
C PRO A 90 0.23 -7.09 11.17
N ALA A 91 0.98 -7.26 10.08
CA ALA A 91 0.47 -7.30 8.71
C ALA A 91 -0.31 -8.58 8.41
N THR A 92 -1.45 -8.76 9.09
CA THR A 92 -2.40 -9.85 8.81
C THR A 92 -3.23 -9.55 7.55
N PRO A 93 -3.85 -10.57 6.93
CA PRO A 93 -4.76 -10.34 5.79
C PRO A 93 -5.85 -9.31 6.08
N GLU A 94 -6.40 -9.30 7.31
CA GLU A 94 -7.42 -8.33 7.72
C GLU A 94 -6.90 -6.90 7.77
N GLN A 95 -5.68 -6.70 8.28
CA GLN A 95 -5.05 -5.37 8.29
C GLN A 95 -4.74 -4.91 6.87
N LEU A 96 -4.15 -5.77 6.07
CA LEU A 96 -3.79 -5.47 4.68
C LEU A 96 -5.02 -5.20 3.79
N ASN A 97 -6.20 -5.69 4.13
CA ASN A 97 -7.44 -5.33 3.44
C ASN A 97 -7.85 -3.86 3.65
N ARG A 98 -7.30 -3.17 4.65
CA ARG A 98 -7.59 -1.76 4.95
C ARG A 98 -6.61 -0.79 4.30
N GLY A 99 -5.38 -1.24 4.07
CA GLY A 99 -4.26 -0.47 3.54
C GLY A 99 -2.96 -1.24 3.76
N VAL A 100 -1.82 -0.58 3.65
CA VAL A 100 -0.55 -1.17 4.06
C VAL A 100 -0.45 -1.15 5.59
N SER A 101 0.32 -2.06 6.16
CA SER A 101 0.43 -2.22 7.62
C SER A 101 1.88 -2.37 8.04
N PHE A 102 2.20 -1.92 9.25
CA PHE A 102 3.46 -2.31 9.87
C PHE A 102 3.56 -3.83 9.91
N ALA A 103 4.76 -4.37 9.67
CA ALA A 103 4.96 -5.81 9.53
C ALA A 103 4.76 -6.53 10.86
N GLU A 104 5.25 -5.96 11.96
CA GLU A 104 5.22 -6.51 13.29
C GLU A 104 4.23 -5.78 14.21
N LYS A 105 3.77 -6.48 15.25
CA LYS A 105 2.78 -5.95 16.18
C LYS A 105 3.31 -4.80 17.04
N ASP A 106 4.56 -4.93 17.47
CA ASP A 106 5.18 -4.03 18.43
C ASP A 106 6.16 -3.06 17.75
N GLU A 107 5.99 -2.82 16.45
CA GLU A 107 6.78 -1.89 15.66
C GLU A 107 6.77 -0.48 16.25
N SER A 108 7.91 0.17 16.28
CA SER A 108 8.08 1.52 16.80
C SER A 108 8.80 2.43 15.81
N MET A 109 8.41 3.69 15.75
CA MET A 109 9.13 4.69 14.95
C MET A 109 10.51 5.06 15.53
N SER A 110 10.92 4.46 16.66
CA SER A 110 12.28 4.52 17.23
C SER A 110 13.18 3.35 16.80
N ASP A 111 12.61 2.29 16.21
CA ASP A 111 13.37 1.12 15.77
C ASP A 111 14.33 1.49 14.65
N GLN A 112 15.45 0.79 14.57
CA GLN A 112 16.45 1.03 13.51
C GLN A 112 15.97 0.50 12.15
N ASN A 113 15.13 -0.53 12.14
CA ASN A 113 14.49 -1.06 10.95
C ASN A 113 12.97 -1.03 11.13
N VAL A 114 12.28 -0.11 10.49
CA VAL A 114 10.83 -0.04 10.47
C VAL A 114 10.31 -0.76 9.23
N ALA A 115 9.48 -1.77 9.39
CA ALA A 115 9.00 -2.59 8.28
C ALA A 115 7.50 -2.36 7.99
N ILE A 116 7.16 -2.16 6.72
CA ILE A 116 5.78 -1.99 6.25
C ILE A 116 5.51 -2.98 5.11
N ALA A 117 4.44 -3.76 5.25
CA ALA A 117 3.99 -4.70 4.24
C ALA A 117 2.73 -4.20 3.52
N GLY A 118 2.61 -4.55 2.26
CA GLY A 118 1.45 -4.23 1.42
C GLY A 118 1.20 -5.28 0.36
N HIS A 119 -0.06 -5.40 -0.06
CA HIS A 119 -0.44 -6.32 -1.12
C HIS A 119 0.09 -5.89 -2.50
N THR A 120 0.36 -6.88 -3.33
CA THR A 120 0.50 -6.78 -4.79
C THR A 120 -0.61 -7.60 -5.44
N PHE A 121 -1.24 -7.05 -6.48
CA PHE A 121 -2.24 -7.73 -7.29
C PHE A 121 -1.82 -7.76 -8.74
N THR A 122 -2.32 -8.74 -9.51
CA THR A 122 -2.06 -8.88 -10.95
C THR A 122 -3.07 -8.10 -11.80
N ASP A 123 -4.18 -7.64 -11.19
CA ASP A 123 -5.34 -7.05 -11.86
C ASP A 123 -5.80 -5.71 -11.24
N ARG A 124 -5.04 -5.16 -10.29
CA ARG A 124 -5.35 -3.90 -9.60
C ARG A 124 -4.12 -3.00 -9.55
N ASP A 125 -3.94 -2.23 -10.60
CA ASP A 125 -2.93 -1.16 -10.62
C ASP A 125 -3.24 -0.14 -9.52
N HIS A 126 -2.20 0.48 -8.96
CA HIS A 126 -2.29 1.51 -7.92
C HIS A 126 -2.93 1.05 -6.58
N TYR A 127 -3.16 -0.25 -6.39
CA TYR A 127 -3.63 -0.78 -5.12
C TYR A 127 -2.43 -1.09 -4.21
N GLN A 128 -2.35 -0.40 -3.07
CA GLN A 128 -1.28 -0.57 -2.07
C GLN A 128 0.13 -0.54 -2.68
N PHE A 129 0.86 -1.67 -2.68
CA PHE A 129 2.22 -1.80 -3.19
C PHE A 129 2.32 -2.46 -4.57
N THR A 130 1.20 -2.60 -5.29
CA THR A 130 1.20 -3.19 -6.64
C THR A 130 2.18 -2.47 -7.57
N ASN A 131 2.23 -1.14 -7.52
CA ASN A 131 3.13 -0.34 -8.36
C ASN A 131 4.52 -0.12 -7.74
N LEU A 132 4.79 -0.63 -6.54
CA LEU A 132 6.08 -0.42 -5.88
C LEU A 132 7.29 -0.86 -6.74
N PRO A 133 7.19 -1.90 -7.60
CA PRO A 133 8.26 -2.25 -8.55
C PRO A 133 8.64 -1.15 -9.56
N ALA A 134 7.84 -0.11 -9.76
CA ALA A 134 8.21 1.05 -10.57
C ALA A 134 9.24 1.95 -9.86
N ALA A 135 9.36 1.86 -8.54
CA ALA A 135 10.39 2.57 -7.79
C ALA A 135 11.77 1.94 -8.03
N HIS A 136 12.81 2.76 -7.92
CA HIS A 136 14.20 2.37 -8.16
C HIS A 136 15.13 2.87 -7.04
N LYS A 137 16.38 2.43 -7.05
CA LYS A 137 17.39 2.98 -6.13
C LYS A 137 17.49 4.49 -6.33
N GLY A 138 17.35 5.22 -5.22
CA GLY A 138 17.32 6.67 -5.21
C GLY A 138 15.91 7.27 -5.13
N SER A 139 14.85 6.52 -5.40
CA SER A 139 13.46 6.96 -5.23
C SER A 139 13.20 7.38 -3.79
N LYS A 140 12.43 8.45 -3.63
CA LYS A 140 12.07 8.97 -2.30
C LYS A 140 10.82 8.24 -1.78
N VAL A 141 10.86 7.94 -0.49
CA VAL A 141 9.73 7.43 0.27
C VAL A 141 9.42 8.40 1.38
N TYR A 142 8.17 8.80 1.49
CA TYR A 142 7.68 9.68 2.55
C TYR A 142 6.75 8.89 3.45
N LEU A 143 7.08 8.81 4.72
CA LEU A 143 6.26 8.19 5.75
C LEU A 143 5.79 9.25 6.74
N THR A 144 4.48 9.44 6.86
CA THR A 144 3.87 10.35 7.82
C THR A 144 3.16 9.55 8.89
N ILE A 145 3.65 9.62 10.12
CA ILE A 145 3.07 8.96 11.30
C ILE A 145 2.89 10.01 12.39
N ASP A 146 1.75 9.98 13.08
CA ASP A 146 1.42 10.94 14.14
C ASP A 146 1.65 12.41 13.70
N GLY A 147 1.28 12.71 12.43
CA GLY A 147 1.47 14.03 11.81
C GLY A 147 2.92 14.41 11.50
N GLN A 148 3.90 13.58 11.84
CA GLN A 148 5.32 13.83 11.56
C GLN A 148 5.76 13.10 10.29
N LYS A 149 6.28 13.86 9.34
CA LYS A 149 6.77 13.35 8.05
C LYS A 149 8.26 13.02 8.13
N ARG A 150 8.62 11.78 7.82
CA ARG A 150 9.99 11.34 7.61
C ARG A 150 10.25 11.06 6.12
N THR A 151 11.47 11.34 5.67
CA THR A 151 11.89 11.10 4.29
C THR A 151 12.95 10.03 4.27
N TYR A 152 12.77 9.05 3.39
CA TYR A 152 13.74 7.98 3.14
C TYR A 152 14.09 7.94 1.66
N LYS A 153 15.21 7.30 1.33
CA LYS A 153 15.68 7.08 -0.02
C LYS A 153 15.98 5.62 -0.24
N ILE A 154 15.38 4.98 -1.24
CA ILE A 154 15.60 3.56 -1.55
C ILE A 154 17.09 3.33 -1.86
N SER A 155 17.69 2.41 -1.11
CA SER A 155 19.12 2.06 -1.21
C SER A 155 19.34 0.69 -1.85
N LYS A 156 18.44 -0.28 -1.55
CA LYS A 156 18.52 -1.64 -2.09
C LYS A 156 17.14 -2.16 -2.49
N ILE A 157 17.14 -3.03 -3.52
CA ILE A 157 15.95 -3.75 -4.00
C ILE A 157 16.40 -5.17 -4.29
N TYR A 158 15.70 -6.16 -3.72
CA TYR A 158 16.01 -7.58 -3.91
C TYR A 158 14.81 -8.46 -3.59
N ASP A 159 14.90 -9.75 -3.97
CA ASP A 159 13.86 -10.74 -3.71
C ASP A 159 14.33 -11.71 -2.62
N VAL A 160 13.38 -12.11 -1.76
CA VAL A 160 13.58 -13.15 -0.75
C VAL A 160 12.49 -14.22 -0.83
N ASN A 161 12.68 -15.34 -0.13
CA ASN A 161 11.62 -16.32 0.04
C ASN A 161 10.54 -15.81 1.00
N PRO A 162 9.30 -16.27 0.89
CA PRO A 162 8.19 -15.79 1.74
C PRO A 162 8.39 -16.01 3.24
N ASP A 163 9.20 -16.97 3.62
CA ASP A 163 9.55 -17.35 4.99
C ASP A 163 10.85 -16.72 5.52
N ASP A 164 11.53 -15.88 4.72
CA ASP A 164 12.72 -15.18 5.15
C ASP A 164 12.37 -13.93 5.95
N VAL A 165 12.26 -14.11 7.26
CA VAL A 165 11.91 -13.05 8.21
C VAL A 165 13.10 -12.17 8.61
N LYS A 166 14.33 -12.50 8.17
CA LYS A 166 15.54 -11.71 8.50
C LYS A 166 15.47 -10.27 7.98
N VAL A 167 14.61 -10.01 7.01
CA VAL A 167 14.36 -8.65 6.51
C VAL A 167 13.74 -7.72 7.57
N LEU A 168 13.19 -8.29 8.65
CA LEU A 168 12.63 -7.57 9.79
C LEU A 168 13.66 -7.31 10.89
N ASP A 169 14.80 -8.00 10.86
CA ASP A 169 15.81 -7.92 11.94
C ASP A 169 16.30 -6.47 12.11
N GLU A 170 16.46 -6.09 13.38
CA GLU A 170 17.13 -4.86 13.76
C GLU A 170 18.63 -4.92 13.41
N HIS A 171 19.17 -3.83 12.93
CA HIS A 171 20.59 -3.74 12.64
C HIS A 171 21.18 -2.42 13.13
N LYS A 172 22.43 -2.47 13.55
CA LYS A 172 23.15 -1.29 13.98
C LYS A 172 23.53 -0.46 12.76
N SER A 173 22.94 0.71 12.64
CA SER A 173 23.23 1.69 11.58
C SER A 173 23.15 3.09 12.16
N ASP A 174 23.90 4.03 11.59
CA ASP A 174 23.81 5.45 11.92
C ASP A 174 22.49 6.09 11.42
N LYS A 175 21.81 5.42 10.49
CA LYS A 175 20.57 5.88 9.89
C LYS A 175 19.47 4.83 10.06
N GLN A 176 18.28 5.30 10.40
CA GLN A 176 17.09 4.47 10.41
C GLN A 176 16.80 3.93 9.00
N GLN A 177 16.44 2.65 8.93
CA GLN A 177 15.96 1.98 7.74
C GLN A 177 14.44 1.90 7.73
N LEU A 178 13.87 2.02 6.55
CA LEU A 178 12.48 1.67 6.26
C LEU A 178 12.49 0.51 5.25
N THR A 179 11.92 -0.62 5.63
CA THR A 179 11.82 -1.81 4.81
C THR A 179 10.39 -1.95 4.27
N LEU A 180 10.22 -1.85 2.95
CA LEU A 180 8.93 -2.07 2.29
C LEU A 180 8.89 -3.47 1.72
N ILE A 181 7.80 -4.20 2.00
CA ILE A 181 7.65 -5.62 1.67
C ILE A 181 6.38 -5.81 0.84
N THR A 182 6.53 -6.44 -0.32
CA THR A 182 5.38 -6.80 -1.16
C THR A 182 5.57 -8.16 -1.80
N CYS A 183 4.51 -8.74 -2.37
CA CYS A 183 4.57 -10.01 -3.07
C CYS A 183 5.21 -9.84 -4.46
N ASP A 184 5.95 -10.87 -4.92
CA ASP A 184 6.53 -10.92 -6.25
C ASP A 184 6.52 -12.36 -6.81
N LYS A 185 6.69 -12.47 -8.14
CA LYS A 185 6.71 -13.74 -8.89
C LYS A 185 5.43 -14.56 -8.69
N TYR A 186 4.33 -14.03 -9.22
CA TYR A 186 3.07 -14.78 -9.24
C TYR A 186 3.16 -15.98 -10.18
N ASN A 187 2.93 -17.17 -9.62
CA ASN A 187 2.87 -18.41 -10.37
C ASN A 187 1.42 -18.68 -10.80
N GLN A 188 1.12 -18.56 -12.09
CA GLN A 188 -0.22 -18.76 -12.65
C GLN A 188 -0.73 -20.20 -12.51
N GLN A 189 0.17 -21.19 -12.41
CA GLN A 189 -0.20 -22.60 -12.30
C GLN A 189 -0.65 -22.95 -10.88
N THR A 190 0.01 -22.40 -9.88
CA THR A 190 -0.28 -22.66 -8.44
C THR A 190 -1.18 -21.61 -7.81
N GLY A 191 -1.35 -20.43 -8.43
CA GLY A 191 -2.05 -19.30 -7.87
C GLY A 191 -1.32 -18.65 -6.68
N GLN A 192 -0.02 -18.87 -6.54
CA GLN A 192 0.77 -18.43 -5.39
C GLN A 192 1.84 -17.41 -5.77
N TRP A 193 2.18 -16.54 -4.84
CA TRP A 193 3.32 -15.63 -4.91
C TRP A 193 4.57 -16.33 -4.34
N GLU A 194 5.58 -16.56 -5.19
CA GLU A 194 6.76 -17.36 -4.84
C GLU A 194 7.84 -16.57 -4.11
N LYS A 195 7.81 -15.23 -4.20
CA LYS A 195 8.80 -14.35 -3.59
C LYS A 195 8.16 -13.17 -2.85
N ARG A 196 8.97 -12.54 -2.01
CA ARG A 196 8.73 -11.20 -1.51
C ARG A 196 9.76 -10.27 -2.13
N LYS A 197 9.31 -9.14 -2.66
CA LYS A 197 10.18 -8.06 -3.11
C LYS A 197 10.37 -7.07 -1.97
N ILE A 198 11.63 -6.82 -1.68
CA ILE A 198 12.07 -5.97 -0.57
C ILE A 198 12.67 -4.70 -1.13
N PHE A 199 12.28 -3.58 -0.57
CA PHE A 199 12.84 -2.26 -0.83
C PHE A 199 13.35 -1.69 0.49
N GLU A 200 14.66 -1.70 0.68
CA GLU A 200 15.30 -1.03 1.82
C GLU A 200 15.52 0.44 1.47
N ALA A 201 15.06 1.32 2.33
CA ALA A 201 15.25 2.76 2.21
C ALA A 201 15.87 3.33 3.49
N GLN A 202 16.84 4.22 3.38
CA GLN A 202 17.53 4.86 4.49
C GLN A 202 17.02 6.27 4.71
N ALA A 203 16.96 6.68 5.99
CA ALA A 203 16.61 8.05 6.36
C ALA A 203 17.53 9.06 5.65
N ALA A 204 16.92 10.10 5.04
CA ALA A 204 17.61 11.09 4.22
C ALA A 204 18.15 12.25 5.07
#